data_b6b93894dd5bf3197a062156c41741de
#
_entry.id   b6b93894dd5bf3197a062156c41741de
#
_cell.length_a   1.000
_cell.length_b   1.000
_cell.length_c   1.000
_cell.angle_alpha   90.00
_cell.angle_beta   90.00
_cell.angle_gamma   90.00
#
_symmetry.space_group_name_H-M   'P 1'
#
loop_
_entity.id
_entity.type
_entity.pdbx_description
1 polymer ?
#
loop_
_entity_poly.entity_id
_entity_poly.type
_entity_poly.pdbx_seq_one_letter_code
_entity_poly.pdbx_strand_id
1 'polypeptide(L)'
;LESKRHNLPMVVALLSIVLLLGFKDTGKFVKEYKAIKDDGTQIAFNKGDVVDVVKEREDSFLIQYGKEGIKIPKDVLIRTTNSSLKYKVVNNTPLLDKPEGTMIKILNVDDFVTPERIEGEYGLFKTTENISGYVKLAELQPYNSESLTQGISLVNKVIKKDDKCYVLTQGDSVVIKDYVDGKFIIADGNVNEFSVNDNDIELRSAREQVSRSSGSRKSQILSKAVASAYSKLGKPYVYADTGRRGYDCSGLTYSIYSMELGIKIPRSSSEQAQVGTYIDKSELIPGDLLFFNTSGRGISHVGIYIGDGNMIHASSSTAKKVTISTIESGYYGQRYVTARRIVN
;
A
#
# COMPACT_ATOMS: atom_id res chain seq x y z
N LEU A 1 3.94 54.06 -18.15
CA LEU A 1 4.81 53.24 -17.26
C LEU A 1 3.93 52.33 -16.44
N GLU A 2 3.55 51.19 -17.06
CA GLU A 2 2.77 50.13 -16.39
C GLU A 2 3.71 49.10 -15.80
N SER A 3 3.62 48.92 -14.48
CA SER A 3 4.30 47.90 -13.69
C SER A 3 3.63 46.55 -13.90
N LYS A 4 4.27 45.64 -14.62
CA LYS A 4 3.88 44.23 -14.68
C LYS A 4 4.19 43.53 -13.35
N ARG A 5 3.16 43.26 -12.54
CA ARG A 5 3.23 42.34 -11.40
C ARG A 5 3.29 40.93 -11.93
N HIS A 6 4.38 40.22 -11.68
CA HIS A 6 4.50 38.79 -11.93
C HIS A 6 3.74 38.02 -10.84
N ASN A 7 2.70 37.32 -11.24
CA ASN A 7 2.03 36.36 -10.40
C ASN A 7 2.96 35.14 -10.23
N LEU A 8 3.54 35.01 -9.05
CA LEU A 8 4.21 33.77 -8.64
C LEU A 8 3.11 32.73 -8.41
N PRO A 9 3.24 31.49 -8.92
CA PRO A 9 2.19 30.52 -8.78
C PRO A 9 2.01 30.07 -7.31
N MET A 10 0.75 30.03 -6.88
CA MET A 10 0.27 29.72 -5.51
C MET A 10 0.80 28.38 -4.94
N VAL A 11 1.34 27.50 -5.76
CA VAL A 11 1.93 26.22 -5.37
C VAL A 11 3.20 26.37 -4.53
N VAL A 12 4.00 27.43 -4.76
CA VAL A 12 5.24 27.69 -4.00
C VAL A 12 4.92 28.22 -2.59
N ALA A 13 3.82 28.96 -2.44
CA ALA A 13 3.40 29.49 -1.14
C ALA A 13 2.86 28.40 -0.18
N LEU A 14 2.21 27.36 -0.69
CA LEU A 14 1.73 26.24 0.14
C LEU A 14 2.88 25.33 0.64
N LEU A 15 3.92 25.12 -0.18
CA LEU A 15 5.12 24.39 0.27
C LEU A 15 5.89 25.16 1.36
N SER A 16 5.91 26.50 1.26
CA SER A 16 6.63 27.34 2.22
C SER A 16 5.98 27.40 3.60
N ILE A 17 4.66 27.24 3.69
CA ILE A 17 3.93 27.29 4.97
C ILE A 17 4.08 25.97 5.75
N VAL A 18 4.16 24.83 5.06
CA VAL A 18 4.39 23.51 5.70
C VAL A 18 5.84 23.39 6.21
N LEU A 19 6.79 24.10 5.62
CA LEU A 19 8.21 24.07 5.97
C LEU A 19 8.59 25.01 7.14
N LEU A 20 7.72 25.95 7.52
CA LEU A 20 7.94 26.88 8.64
C LEU A 20 7.50 26.34 10.01
N LEU A 21 6.67 25.30 10.03
CA LEU A 21 6.33 24.56 11.25
C LEU A 21 7.38 23.48 11.42
N GLY A 22 8.43 23.74 12.18
CA GLY A 22 9.57 22.85 12.39
C GLY A 22 9.16 21.36 12.44
N PHE A 23 10.01 20.47 11.88
CA PHE A 23 9.78 19.02 11.76
C PHE A 23 9.33 18.41 13.09
N LYS A 24 8.03 18.48 13.37
CA LYS A 24 7.43 17.83 14.53
C LYS A 24 6.85 16.49 14.09
N ASP A 25 7.08 15.49 14.89
CA ASP A 25 6.35 14.24 14.73
C ASP A 25 4.88 14.51 15.03
N THR A 26 4.00 14.13 14.12
CA THR A 26 2.57 14.24 14.32
C THR A 26 1.90 12.89 14.32
N GLY A 27 0.86 12.78 15.12
CA GLY A 27 -0.02 11.61 15.15
C GLY A 27 -1.46 12.03 14.90
N LYS A 28 -2.25 11.11 14.36
CA LYS A 28 -3.68 11.31 14.10
C LYS A 28 -4.47 10.23 14.81
N PHE A 29 -5.49 10.63 15.56
CA PHE A 29 -6.39 9.69 16.24
C PHE A 29 -7.28 8.98 15.21
N VAL A 30 -7.35 7.65 15.33
CA VAL A 30 -8.18 6.79 14.46
C VAL A 30 -9.38 6.20 15.20
N LYS A 31 -9.41 6.41 16.52
CA LYS A 31 -10.54 6.08 17.40
C LYS A 31 -10.77 7.25 18.36
N GLU A 32 -12.00 7.39 18.87
CA GLU A 32 -12.25 8.27 20.01
C GLU A 32 -11.49 7.74 21.23
N TYR A 33 -10.87 8.65 21.98
CA TYR A 33 -10.09 8.27 23.14
C TYR A 33 -10.24 9.31 24.26
N LYS A 34 -10.35 8.84 25.49
CA LYS A 34 -10.37 9.70 26.70
C LYS A 34 -9.12 9.43 27.51
N ALA A 35 -8.23 10.39 27.56
CA ALA A 35 -7.07 10.36 28.42
C ALA A 35 -7.41 10.96 29.79
N ILE A 36 -6.79 10.43 30.83
CA ILE A 36 -6.90 10.96 32.20
C ILE A 36 -5.54 11.52 32.57
N LYS A 37 -5.51 12.80 32.95
CA LYS A 37 -4.30 13.47 33.48
C LYS A 37 -4.00 13.02 34.91
N ASP A 38 -2.79 13.31 35.38
CA ASP A 38 -2.35 13.02 36.73
C ASP A 38 -3.22 13.74 37.80
N ASP A 39 -3.83 14.89 37.44
CA ASP A 39 -4.77 15.64 38.30
C ASP A 39 -6.22 15.11 38.26
N GLY A 40 -6.48 14.01 37.53
CA GLY A 40 -7.80 13.42 37.34
C GLY A 40 -8.65 14.06 36.25
N THR A 41 -8.19 15.13 35.60
CA THR A 41 -8.89 15.78 34.47
C THR A 41 -8.98 14.85 33.28
N GLN A 42 -10.16 14.71 32.70
CA GLN A 42 -10.37 13.95 31.47
C GLN A 42 -10.23 14.85 30.24
N ILE A 43 -9.50 14.37 29.25
CA ILE A 43 -9.38 14.99 27.92
C ILE A 43 -9.92 14.03 26.89
N ALA A 44 -10.85 14.50 26.06
CA ALA A 44 -11.40 13.73 24.96
C ALA A 44 -10.68 14.08 23.65
N PHE A 45 -10.31 13.06 22.91
CA PHE A 45 -9.80 13.16 21.53
C PHE A 45 -10.79 12.49 20.61
N ASN A 46 -11.11 13.16 19.51
CA ASN A 46 -12.00 12.64 18.49
C ASN A 46 -11.19 11.97 17.36
N LYS A 47 -11.86 11.12 16.63
CA LYS A 47 -11.35 10.52 15.41
C LYS A 47 -10.96 11.60 14.40
N GLY A 48 -9.73 11.57 13.91
CA GLY A 48 -9.17 12.59 13.00
C GLY A 48 -8.38 13.72 13.69
N ASP A 49 -8.44 13.85 15.01
CA ASP A 49 -7.65 14.84 15.75
C ASP A 49 -6.16 14.61 15.53
N VAL A 50 -5.42 15.70 15.28
CA VAL A 50 -3.97 15.69 15.05
C VAL A 50 -3.26 16.25 16.28
N VAL A 51 -2.19 15.60 16.71
CA VAL A 51 -1.41 15.97 17.88
C VAL A 51 0.10 15.86 17.61
N ASP A 52 0.89 16.66 18.35
CA ASP A 52 2.34 16.56 18.33
C ASP A 52 2.79 15.32 19.13
N VAL A 53 3.54 14.42 18.48
CA VAL A 53 4.14 13.25 19.12
C VAL A 53 5.54 13.63 19.60
N VAL A 54 5.76 13.61 20.91
CA VAL A 54 7.04 13.95 21.52
C VAL A 54 7.99 12.75 21.54
N LYS A 55 7.43 11.56 21.79
CA LYS A 55 8.23 10.33 21.91
C LYS A 55 7.37 9.11 21.59
N GLU A 56 7.95 8.18 20.87
CA GLU A 56 7.40 6.84 20.69
C GLU A 56 8.03 5.88 21.71
N ARG A 57 7.18 5.06 22.32
CA ARG A 57 7.55 3.96 23.24
C ARG A 57 7.09 2.65 22.64
N GLU A 58 7.41 1.54 23.28
CA GLU A 58 7.03 0.21 22.82
C GLU A 58 5.50 0.05 22.64
N ASP A 59 4.72 0.48 23.64
CA ASP A 59 3.25 0.29 23.73
C ASP A 59 2.44 1.57 23.49
N SER A 60 3.07 2.73 23.36
CA SER A 60 2.40 4.02 23.42
C SER A 60 3.18 5.14 22.74
N PHE A 61 2.46 6.22 22.46
CA PHE A 61 3.04 7.52 22.14
C PHE A 61 2.95 8.45 23.36
N LEU A 62 3.95 9.31 23.54
CA LEU A 62 3.85 10.48 24.40
C LEU A 62 3.53 11.66 23.50
N ILE A 63 2.38 12.28 23.69
CA ILE A 63 1.95 13.46 22.94
C ILE A 63 2.09 14.72 23.78
N GLN A 64 2.27 15.88 23.12
CA GLN A 64 2.24 17.19 23.80
C GLN A 64 0.80 17.69 23.86
N TYR A 65 0.33 18.04 25.06
CA TYR A 65 -0.96 18.69 25.26
C TYR A 65 -0.79 19.89 26.20
N GLY A 66 -0.81 21.10 25.65
CA GLY A 66 -0.41 22.29 26.37
C GLY A 66 1.05 22.21 26.83
N LYS A 67 1.26 22.26 28.16
CA LYS A 67 2.63 22.12 28.77
C LYS A 67 2.93 20.71 29.26
N GLU A 68 2.00 19.76 29.14
CA GLU A 68 2.08 18.42 29.69
C GLU A 68 2.26 17.36 28.61
N GLY A 69 2.87 16.23 28.97
CA GLY A 69 2.96 15.06 28.14
C GLY A 69 1.89 14.05 28.50
N ILE A 70 1.10 13.57 27.55
CA ILE A 70 0.08 12.55 27.76
C ILE A 70 0.45 11.26 27.06
N LYS A 71 0.31 10.13 27.75
CA LYS A 71 0.55 8.80 27.18
C LYS A 71 -0.69 8.31 26.44
N ILE A 72 -0.54 7.97 25.15
CA ILE A 72 -1.60 7.48 24.27
C ILE A 72 -1.26 6.09 23.75
N PRO A 73 -2.15 5.09 23.85
CA PRO A 73 -1.94 3.75 23.30
C PRO A 73 -1.75 3.76 21.77
N LYS A 74 -0.95 2.82 21.26
CA LYS A 74 -0.67 2.71 19.82
C LYS A 74 -1.87 2.25 18.97
N ASP A 75 -2.86 1.64 19.56
CA ASP A 75 -4.05 1.14 18.85
C ASP A 75 -5.11 2.22 18.57
N VAL A 76 -4.92 3.44 19.08
CA VAL A 76 -5.84 4.57 18.88
C VAL A 76 -5.25 5.74 18.10
N LEU A 77 -3.92 5.76 17.90
CA LEU A 77 -3.18 6.83 17.24
C LEU A 77 -2.23 6.25 16.19
N ILE A 78 -2.26 6.78 14.98
CA ILE A 78 -1.25 6.50 13.96
C ILE A 78 -0.27 7.67 13.89
N ARG A 79 0.98 7.38 13.54
CA ARG A 79 2.00 8.39 13.26
C ARG A 79 1.91 8.80 11.80
N THR A 80 1.70 10.08 11.51
CA THR A 80 1.50 10.62 10.15
C THR A 80 2.72 11.37 9.63
N THR A 81 3.55 11.92 10.51
CA THR A 81 4.86 12.50 10.13
C THR A 81 5.93 12.04 11.11
N ASN A 82 7.17 12.02 10.64
CA ASN A 82 8.33 11.60 11.41
C ASN A 82 9.46 12.63 11.26
N SER A 83 9.94 13.19 12.36
CA SER A 83 11.08 14.11 12.40
C SER A 83 12.40 13.44 12.02
N SER A 84 12.46 12.10 12.00
CA SER A 84 13.57 11.36 11.43
C SER A 84 13.52 11.26 9.91
N LEU A 85 12.74 12.12 9.24
CA LEU A 85 12.71 12.23 7.78
C LEU A 85 14.13 12.41 7.27
N LYS A 86 14.59 11.46 6.48
CA LYS A 86 15.83 11.60 5.73
C LYS A 86 15.51 12.09 4.33
N TYR A 87 16.45 12.75 3.73
CA TYR A 87 16.39 13.08 2.33
C TYR A 87 17.46 12.29 1.58
N LYS A 88 17.10 11.82 0.41
CA LYS A 88 17.98 11.13 -0.52
C LYS A 88 18.48 12.13 -1.54
N VAL A 89 19.75 12.16 -1.79
CA VAL A 89 20.38 12.98 -2.82
C VAL A 89 20.04 12.39 -4.19
N VAL A 90 19.44 13.19 -5.09
CA VAL A 90 19.01 12.74 -6.42
C VAL A 90 20.01 13.05 -7.52
N ASN A 91 20.87 14.06 -7.32
CA ASN A 91 21.99 14.39 -8.21
C ASN A 91 23.23 14.67 -7.35
N ASN A 92 24.43 14.43 -7.88
CA ASN A 92 25.66 14.83 -7.19
C ASN A 92 25.61 16.33 -6.92
N THR A 93 25.63 16.73 -5.64
CA THR A 93 25.40 18.12 -5.24
C THR A 93 26.39 18.55 -4.14
N PRO A 94 26.80 19.85 -4.11
CA PRO A 94 27.67 20.34 -3.06
C PRO A 94 26.91 20.49 -1.72
N LEU A 95 27.53 20.04 -0.64
CA LEU A 95 27.22 20.44 0.73
C LEU A 95 27.98 21.75 0.99
N LEU A 96 27.29 22.84 1.34
CA LEU A 96 27.82 24.20 1.44
C LEU A 96 27.90 24.64 2.92
N ASP A 97 28.84 25.55 3.23
CA ASP A 97 28.96 26.16 4.57
C ASP A 97 27.79 27.13 4.87
N LYS A 98 27.23 27.74 3.85
CA LYS A 98 26.04 28.61 3.87
C LYS A 98 25.34 28.56 2.50
N PRO A 99 24.09 29.03 2.38
CA PRO A 99 23.45 29.20 1.08
C PRO A 99 24.36 29.97 0.11
N GLU A 100 24.58 29.41 -1.09
CA GLU A 100 25.50 29.95 -2.13
C GLU A 100 26.97 30.14 -1.67
N GLY A 101 27.35 29.49 -0.59
CA GLY A 101 28.68 29.61 0.02
C GLY A 101 29.72 28.64 -0.56
N THR A 102 30.74 28.37 0.25
CA THR A 102 31.84 27.47 -0.14
C THR A 102 31.49 26.02 0.06
N MET A 103 31.90 25.17 -0.88
CA MET A 103 31.68 23.74 -0.80
C MET A 103 32.52 23.10 0.32
N ILE A 104 31.83 22.37 1.22
CA ILE A 104 32.46 21.56 2.26
C ILE A 104 32.86 20.19 1.68
N LYS A 105 31.91 19.53 0.96
CA LYS A 105 32.12 18.26 0.28
C LYS A 105 31.08 18.06 -0.83
N ILE A 106 31.29 17.07 -1.69
CA ILE A 106 30.27 16.58 -2.63
C ILE A 106 29.44 15.49 -1.96
N LEU A 107 28.13 15.60 -2.05
CA LEU A 107 27.17 14.53 -1.77
C LEU A 107 26.92 13.77 -3.08
N ASN A 108 26.99 12.45 -3.03
CA ASN A 108 26.73 11.62 -4.20
C ASN A 108 25.24 11.25 -4.31
N VAL A 109 24.82 10.87 -5.50
CA VAL A 109 23.50 10.26 -5.71
C VAL A 109 23.35 9.08 -4.74
N ASP A 110 22.15 8.97 -4.15
CA ASP A 110 21.79 7.97 -3.15
C ASP A 110 22.36 8.20 -1.74
N ASP A 111 23.16 9.23 -1.49
CA ASP A 111 23.51 9.64 -0.14
C ASP A 111 22.26 10.07 0.64
N PHE A 112 22.29 9.85 1.97
CA PHE A 112 21.20 10.28 2.85
C PHE A 112 21.65 11.42 3.75
N VAL A 113 20.76 12.43 3.87
CA VAL A 113 20.94 13.57 4.76
C VAL A 113 19.71 13.77 5.63
N THR A 114 19.91 14.20 6.87
CA THR A 114 18.86 14.50 7.84
C THR A 114 18.67 16.00 7.96
N PRO A 115 17.44 16.55 7.83
CA PRO A 115 17.23 17.97 7.94
C PRO A 115 17.40 18.46 9.37
N GLU A 116 18.08 19.61 9.52
CA GLU A 116 18.16 20.36 10.77
C GLU A 116 17.32 21.63 10.70
N ARG A 117 17.30 22.30 9.54
CA ARG A 117 16.53 23.52 9.28
C ARG A 117 16.33 23.74 7.79
N ILE A 118 15.20 24.31 7.39
CA ILE A 118 14.91 24.67 5.99
C ILE A 118 14.82 26.21 5.87
N GLU A 119 15.52 26.77 4.90
CA GLU A 119 15.59 28.21 4.65
C GLU A 119 15.46 28.53 3.15
N GLY A 120 14.26 28.87 2.68
CA GLY A 120 13.99 29.21 1.29
C GLY A 120 14.25 28.03 0.35
N GLU A 121 15.16 28.19 -0.61
CA GLU A 121 15.54 27.15 -1.57
C GLU A 121 16.59 26.16 -1.03
N TYR A 122 17.16 26.45 0.16
CA TYR A 122 18.18 25.63 0.81
C TYR A 122 17.67 25.06 2.13
N GLY A 123 18.29 23.98 2.58
CA GLY A 123 18.13 23.45 3.91
C GLY A 123 19.50 23.17 4.54
N LEU A 124 19.59 23.36 5.84
CA LEU A 124 20.70 22.88 6.65
C LEU A 124 20.44 21.39 6.92
N PHE A 125 21.34 20.55 6.45
CA PHE A 125 21.26 19.10 6.59
C PHE A 125 22.50 18.53 7.24
N LYS A 126 22.32 17.41 7.92
CA LYS A 126 23.38 16.63 8.54
C LYS A 126 23.60 15.34 7.76
N THR A 127 24.85 15.07 7.39
CA THR A 127 25.23 13.83 6.71
C THR A 127 25.32 12.66 7.69
N THR A 128 25.40 11.43 7.16
CA THR A 128 25.66 10.21 7.95
C THR A 128 27.01 10.24 8.66
N GLU A 129 27.97 11.06 8.18
CA GLU A 129 29.27 11.30 8.81
C GLU A 129 29.23 12.41 9.87
N ASN A 130 28.04 12.89 10.24
CA ASN A 130 27.81 13.94 11.22
C ASN A 130 28.34 15.34 10.83
N ILE A 131 28.46 15.61 9.51
CA ILE A 131 28.83 16.90 8.95
C ILE A 131 27.56 17.68 8.61
N SER A 132 27.39 18.89 9.14
CA SER A 132 26.26 19.75 8.80
C SER A 132 26.64 20.75 7.72
N GLY A 133 25.70 21.03 6.81
CA GLY A 133 25.86 22.01 5.74
C GLY A 133 24.58 22.22 4.95
N TYR A 134 24.59 23.21 4.05
CA TYR A 134 23.44 23.58 3.25
C TYR A 134 23.41 22.84 1.92
N VAL A 135 22.23 22.38 1.54
CA VAL A 135 21.94 21.71 0.25
C VAL A 135 20.72 22.36 -0.38
N LYS A 136 20.70 22.51 -1.70
CA LYS A 136 19.49 22.90 -2.43
C LYS A 136 18.40 21.85 -2.30
N LEU A 137 17.20 22.25 -1.94
CA LEU A 137 16.05 21.35 -1.80
C LEU A 137 15.68 20.65 -3.11
N ALA A 138 15.91 21.29 -4.25
CA ALA A 138 15.67 20.69 -5.58
C ALA A 138 16.55 19.46 -5.88
N GLU A 139 17.68 19.30 -5.18
CA GLU A 139 18.62 18.18 -5.32
C GLU A 139 18.31 17.02 -4.36
N LEU A 140 17.22 17.15 -3.60
CA LEU A 140 16.85 16.22 -2.54
C LEU A 140 15.44 15.69 -2.74
N GLN A 141 15.27 14.39 -2.52
CA GLN A 141 13.97 13.75 -2.45
C GLN A 141 13.69 13.27 -1.02
N PRO A 142 12.53 13.60 -0.43
CA PRO A 142 12.15 13.04 0.85
C PRO A 142 12.22 11.52 0.82
N TYR A 143 12.95 10.93 1.77
CA TYR A 143 13.11 9.49 1.92
C TYR A 143 12.55 9.05 3.27
N ASN A 144 11.43 8.38 3.22
CA ASN A 144 10.76 7.86 4.41
C ASN A 144 11.10 6.39 4.59
N SER A 145 12.22 6.09 5.26
CA SER A 145 12.69 4.72 5.39
C SER A 145 12.12 3.95 6.58
N GLU A 146 11.52 4.62 7.57
CA GLU A 146 11.07 3.87 8.75
C GLU A 146 9.92 4.53 9.53
N SER A 147 9.12 3.66 10.12
CA SER A 147 8.02 3.82 11.08
C SER A 147 6.71 4.40 10.57
N LEU A 148 6.28 4.01 9.38
CA LEU A 148 4.86 4.06 9.10
C LEU A 148 4.14 3.08 10.04
N THR A 149 3.02 3.50 10.58
CA THR A 149 2.19 2.63 11.42
C THR A 149 1.83 1.38 10.64
N GLN A 150 1.99 0.22 11.27
CA GLN A 150 1.60 -1.05 10.67
C GLN A 150 0.26 -1.50 11.24
N GLY A 151 -0.60 -1.97 10.36
CA GLY A 151 -1.83 -2.66 10.70
C GLY A 151 -1.83 -4.09 10.19
N ILE A 152 -2.83 -4.86 10.63
CA ILE A 152 -3.12 -6.20 10.11
C ILE A 152 -4.45 -6.13 9.36
N SER A 153 -4.49 -6.71 8.16
CA SER A 153 -5.75 -6.89 7.45
C SER A 153 -6.65 -7.89 8.17
N LEU A 154 -7.89 -7.51 8.42
CA LEU A 154 -8.91 -8.38 9.00
C LEU A 154 -9.72 -9.12 7.93
N VAL A 155 -9.52 -8.80 6.65
CA VAL A 155 -10.36 -9.25 5.54
C VAL A 155 -9.53 -9.76 4.35
N ASN A 156 -10.17 -10.59 3.52
CA ASN A 156 -9.71 -10.95 2.18
C ASN A 156 -10.47 -10.12 1.16
N LYS A 157 -9.86 -9.07 0.60
CA LYS A 157 -10.57 -8.08 -0.22
C LYS A 157 -9.69 -7.49 -1.32
N VAL A 158 -10.29 -7.16 -2.47
CA VAL A 158 -9.65 -6.39 -3.54
C VAL A 158 -10.06 -4.93 -3.42
N ILE A 159 -9.08 -4.06 -3.21
CA ILE A 159 -9.26 -2.62 -3.25
C ILE A 159 -8.84 -2.14 -4.63
N LYS A 160 -9.72 -1.37 -5.28
CA LYS A 160 -9.45 -0.82 -6.62
C LYS A 160 -9.27 0.69 -6.55
N LYS A 161 -8.34 1.17 -7.36
CA LYS A 161 -8.16 2.58 -7.66
C LYS A 161 -7.70 2.69 -9.12
N ASP A 162 -8.55 3.24 -9.98
CA ASP A 162 -8.33 3.30 -11.42
C ASP A 162 -8.08 1.90 -12.03
N ASP A 163 -6.97 1.71 -12.73
CA ASP A 163 -6.52 0.45 -13.32
C ASP A 163 -5.72 -0.45 -12.36
N LYS A 164 -5.52 0.02 -11.11
CA LYS A 164 -4.71 -0.67 -10.09
C LYS A 164 -5.58 -1.41 -9.09
N CYS A 165 -5.04 -2.50 -8.57
CA CYS A 165 -5.66 -3.30 -7.52
C CYS A 165 -4.66 -3.53 -6.38
N TYR A 166 -5.15 -3.49 -5.15
CA TYR A 166 -4.44 -3.98 -3.98
C TYR A 166 -5.24 -5.13 -3.35
N VAL A 167 -4.59 -6.26 -3.14
CA VAL A 167 -5.21 -7.41 -2.49
C VAL A 167 -4.86 -7.38 -1.00
N LEU A 168 -5.88 -7.16 -0.17
CA LEU A 168 -5.81 -7.43 1.25
C LEU A 168 -6.00 -8.92 1.48
N THR A 169 -5.11 -9.52 2.25
CA THR A 169 -5.23 -10.90 2.72
C THR A 169 -5.31 -10.88 4.24
N GLN A 170 -6.30 -11.54 4.81
CA GLN A 170 -6.47 -11.60 6.26
C GLN A 170 -5.20 -12.10 6.96
N GLY A 171 -4.78 -11.38 8.00
CA GLY A 171 -3.55 -11.63 8.75
C GLY A 171 -2.29 -10.99 8.14
N ASP A 172 -2.32 -10.47 6.91
CA ASP A 172 -1.18 -9.79 6.32
C ASP A 172 -0.97 -8.40 6.92
N SER A 173 0.31 -8.03 7.06
CA SER A 173 0.70 -6.71 7.52
C SER A 173 0.53 -5.69 6.40
N VAL A 174 -0.08 -4.55 6.71
CA VAL A 174 -0.24 -3.41 5.81
C VAL A 174 0.45 -2.18 6.38
N VAL A 175 1.02 -1.37 5.50
CA VAL A 175 1.66 -0.11 5.86
C VAL A 175 0.64 1.02 5.74
N ILE A 176 0.37 1.70 6.86
CA ILE A 176 -0.58 2.81 6.95
C ILE A 176 0.18 4.12 6.85
N LYS A 177 -0.15 4.95 5.87
CA LYS A 177 0.44 6.28 5.65
C LYS A 177 -0.35 7.41 6.29
N ASP A 178 -1.68 7.33 6.26
CA ASP A 178 -2.55 8.37 6.80
C ASP A 178 -3.93 7.81 7.14
N TYR A 179 -4.76 8.66 7.73
CA TYR A 179 -6.15 8.40 8.05
C TYR A 179 -6.99 9.61 7.63
N VAL A 180 -7.91 9.41 6.69
CA VAL A 180 -8.74 10.47 6.09
C VAL A 180 -10.18 9.97 5.97
N ASP A 181 -11.14 10.75 6.45
CA ASP A 181 -12.58 10.48 6.31
C ASP A 181 -13.00 9.06 6.71
N GLY A 182 -12.48 8.56 7.85
CA GLY A 182 -12.82 7.23 8.37
C GLY A 182 -12.11 6.09 7.67
N LYS A 183 -11.08 6.35 6.86
CA LYS A 183 -10.34 5.35 6.08
C LYS A 183 -8.85 5.45 6.29
N PHE A 184 -8.20 4.32 6.35
CA PHE A 184 -6.75 4.27 6.27
C PHE A 184 -6.28 4.46 4.83
N ILE A 185 -5.24 5.25 4.65
CA ILE A 185 -4.47 5.32 3.40
C ILE A 185 -3.30 4.37 3.54
N ILE A 186 -3.29 3.31 2.73
CA ILE A 186 -2.25 2.29 2.71
C ILE A 186 -1.43 2.36 1.44
N ALA A 187 -0.21 1.81 1.45
CA ALA A 187 0.69 1.81 0.31
C ALA A 187 1.06 0.39 -0.16
N ASP A 188 1.16 0.20 -1.48
CA ASP A 188 1.72 -0.99 -2.10
C ASP A 188 3.25 -0.87 -2.29
N GLY A 189 4.00 -1.00 -1.22
CA GLY A 189 5.47 -0.89 -1.31
C GLY A 189 5.96 0.55 -1.48
N ASN A 190 5.85 1.24 -2.64
CA ASN A 190 6.53 2.53 -2.81
C ASN A 190 5.74 3.64 -3.52
N VAL A 191 4.67 3.37 -4.24
CA VAL A 191 4.13 4.39 -5.17
C VAL A 191 2.61 4.55 -5.10
N ASN A 192 1.86 3.47 -4.95
CA ASN A 192 0.40 3.56 -5.04
C ASN A 192 -0.22 3.60 -3.65
N GLU A 193 -1.17 4.50 -3.48
CA GLU A 193 -1.95 4.65 -2.26
C GLU A 193 -3.39 4.20 -2.51
N PHE A 194 -3.90 3.41 -1.57
CA PHE A 194 -5.25 2.87 -1.58
C PHE A 194 -5.98 3.27 -0.31
N SER A 195 -7.27 3.57 -0.44
CA SER A 195 -8.14 3.90 0.69
C SER A 195 -8.88 2.65 1.16
N VAL A 196 -8.74 2.31 2.43
CA VAL A 196 -9.31 1.11 3.05
C VAL A 196 -10.14 1.51 4.25
N ASN A 197 -11.31 0.89 4.45
CA ASN A 197 -12.12 1.17 5.62
C ASN A 197 -11.35 0.79 6.90
N ASP A 198 -11.49 1.60 7.93
CA ASP A 198 -10.79 1.37 9.20
C ASP A 198 -11.20 0.05 9.89
N ASN A 199 -12.44 -0.42 9.68
CA ASN A 199 -12.88 -1.72 10.17
C ASN A 199 -12.23 -2.93 9.47
N ASP A 200 -11.58 -2.72 8.34
CA ASP A 200 -10.87 -3.77 7.58
C ASP A 200 -9.43 -3.96 8.08
N ILE A 201 -8.93 -3.08 8.96
CA ILE A 201 -7.55 -3.11 9.46
C ILE A 201 -7.52 -2.92 10.98
N GLU A 202 -6.76 -3.75 11.67
CA GLU A 202 -6.43 -3.60 13.08
C GLU A 202 -5.02 -3.01 13.25
N LEU A 203 -4.88 -1.99 14.10
CA LEU A 203 -3.56 -1.43 14.44
C LEU A 203 -2.82 -2.38 15.38
N ARG A 204 -1.55 -2.65 15.09
CA ARG A 204 -0.70 -3.47 15.95
C ARG A 204 -0.22 -2.71 17.18
N SER A 205 -0.34 -3.35 18.33
CA SER A 205 0.48 -3.02 19.50
C SER A 205 1.92 -3.51 19.28
N ALA A 206 2.90 -2.85 19.91
CA ALA A 206 4.34 -3.12 19.68
C ALA A 206 4.79 -4.57 19.95
N ARG A 207 4.03 -5.35 20.72
CA ARG A 207 4.37 -6.74 21.05
C ARG A 207 4.27 -7.72 19.89
N GLU A 208 3.60 -7.35 18.79
CA GLU A 208 3.32 -8.25 17.65
C GLU A 208 4.15 -7.97 16.40
N GLN A 209 5.15 -7.10 16.47
CA GLN A 209 5.94 -6.67 15.30
C GLN A 209 6.89 -7.72 14.70
N VAL A 210 6.84 -8.98 15.11
CA VAL A 210 7.78 -10.00 14.65
C VAL A 210 7.12 -11.02 13.75
N SER A 211 6.69 -10.60 12.56
CA SER A 211 6.64 -11.51 11.40
C SER A 211 6.48 -10.70 10.10
N ARG A 212 7.43 -10.43 9.51
CA ARG A 212 8.18 -9.89 8.39
C ARG A 212 7.57 -10.04 7.01
N SER A 213 7.76 -9.02 6.20
CA SER A 213 8.09 -8.94 4.73
C SER A 213 7.58 -10.01 3.75
N SER A 214 7.23 -11.22 4.14
CA SER A 214 6.65 -12.24 3.25
C SER A 214 5.21 -11.90 2.83
N GLY A 215 4.39 -11.35 3.71
CA GLY A 215 3.03 -10.90 3.40
C GLY A 215 3.02 -9.81 2.34
N SER A 216 3.89 -8.82 2.44
CA SER A 216 4.00 -7.72 1.46
C SER A 216 4.32 -8.23 0.04
N ARG A 217 5.24 -9.19 -0.12
CA ARG A 217 5.59 -9.76 -1.44
C ARG A 217 4.45 -10.59 -2.02
N LYS A 218 3.80 -11.41 -1.20
CA LYS A 218 2.64 -12.20 -1.58
C LYS A 218 1.50 -11.28 -2.04
N SER A 219 1.11 -10.31 -1.24
CA SER A 219 0.05 -9.34 -1.57
C SER A 219 0.36 -8.58 -2.87
N GLN A 220 1.62 -8.20 -3.12
CA GLN A 220 2.02 -7.56 -4.38
C GLN A 220 1.82 -8.48 -5.60
N ILE A 221 2.21 -9.75 -5.50
CA ILE A 221 2.02 -10.72 -6.59
C ILE A 221 0.54 -10.96 -6.84
N LEU A 222 -0.26 -11.17 -5.80
CA LEU A 222 -1.71 -11.35 -5.90
C LEU A 222 -2.39 -10.10 -6.49
N SER A 223 -1.98 -8.90 -6.06
CA SER A 223 -2.47 -7.63 -6.61
C SER A 223 -2.20 -7.51 -8.10
N LYS A 224 -0.99 -7.89 -8.55
CA LYS A 224 -0.65 -7.92 -9.99
C LYS A 224 -1.48 -8.94 -10.75
N ALA A 225 -1.67 -10.16 -10.21
CA ALA A 225 -2.49 -11.20 -10.85
C ALA A 225 -3.94 -10.73 -11.03
N VAL A 226 -4.52 -10.17 -9.99
CA VAL A 226 -5.91 -9.68 -10.01
C VAL A 226 -6.05 -8.46 -10.92
N ALA A 227 -5.14 -7.48 -10.86
CA ALA A 227 -5.14 -6.32 -11.75
C ALA A 227 -5.04 -6.74 -13.23
N SER A 228 -4.15 -7.70 -13.52
CA SER A 228 -4.03 -8.28 -14.86
C SER A 228 -5.31 -8.97 -15.32
N ALA A 229 -5.98 -9.72 -14.44
CA ALA A 229 -7.27 -10.32 -14.76
C ALA A 229 -8.34 -9.26 -15.10
N TYR A 230 -8.42 -8.19 -14.31
CA TYR A 230 -9.33 -7.06 -14.59
C TYR A 230 -9.05 -6.36 -15.91
N SER A 231 -7.77 -6.15 -16.26
CA SER A 231 -7.38 -5.50 -17.54
C SER A 231 -7.79 -6.29 -18.79
N LYS A 232 -8.09 -7.58 -18.63
CA LYS A 232 -8.50 -8.48 -19.70
C LYS A 232 -10.01 -8.62 -19.85
N LEU A 233 -10.81 -7.97 -18.98
CA LEU A 233 -12.26 -7.98 -19.10
C LEU A 233 -12.72 -7.52 -20.50
N GLY A 234 -13.71 -8.22 -21.05
CA GLY A 234 -14.25 -7.93 -22.37
C GLY A 234 -13.45 -8.52 -23.54
N LYS A 235 -12.20 -8.99 -23.34
CA LYS A 235 -11.43 -9.68 -24.39
C LYS A 235 -12.16 -10.95 -24.84
N PRO A 236 -12.16 -11.27 -26.15
CA PRO A 236 -12.93 -12.38 -26.69
C PRO A 236 -12.44 -13.73 -26.17
N TYR A 237 -13.37 -14.70 -26.04
CA TYR A 237 -13.01 -16.09 -25.88
C TYR A 237 -12.49 -16.66 -27.19
N VAL A 238 -11.28 -17.20 -27.18
CA VAL A 238 -10.71 -17.89 -28.34
C VAL A 238 -10.10 -19.21 -27.86
N TYR A 239 -10.62 -20.34 -28.36
CA TYR A 239 -10.12 -21.67 -27.98
C TYR A 239 -8.65 -21.84 -28.26
N ALA A 240 -7.92 -22.45 -27.30
CA ALA A 240 -6.47 -22.69 -27.30
C ALA A 240 -5.59 -21.43 -27.41
N ASP A 241 -6.13 -20.23 -27.16
CA ASP A 241 -5.39 -18.96 -27.21
C ASP A 241 -5.01 -18.46 -25.81
N THR A 242 -3.85 -17.80 -25.70
CA THR A 242 -3.28 -17.26 -24.47
C THR A 242 -3.09 -15.74 -24.49
N GLY A 243 -3.79 -15.05 -25.39
CA GLY A 243 -3.80 -13.59 -25.46
C GLY A 243 -3.44 -12.98 -26.82
N ARG A 244 -3.15 -13.77 -27.85
CA ARG A 244 -2.85 -13.24 -29.20
C ARG A 244 -4.09 -12.64 -29.86
N ARG A 245 -5.22 -13.33 -29.82
CA ARG A 245 -6.53 -12.89 -30.36
C ARG A 245 -7.60 -12.81 -29.27
N GLY A 246 -7.40 -13.55 -28.17
CA GLY A 246 -8.29 -13.67 -27.03
C GLY A 246 -7.76 -14.73 -26.06
N TYR A 247 -8.63 -15.28 -25.25
CA TYR A 247 -8.26 -16.26 -24.23
C TYR A 247 -9.26 -17.41 -24.18
N ASP A 248 -8.77 -18.65 -24.02
CA ASP A 248 -9.60 -19.68 -23.40
C ASP A 248 -9.48 -19.62 -21.87
N CYS A 249 -10.21 -20.44 -21.14
CA CYS A 249 -10.26 -20.39 -19.67
C CYS A 249 -8.88 -20.59 -19.03
N SER A 250 -8.18 -21.65 -19.38
CA SER A 250 -6.84 -21.94 -18.85
C SER A 250 -5.74 -21.11 -19.52
N GLY A 251 -5.96 -20.61 -20.72
CA GLY A 251 -5.08 -19.65 -21.39
C GLY A 251 -5.05 -18.29 -20.71
N LEU A 252 -6.17 -17.84 -20.16
CA LEU A 252 -6.24 -16.63 -19.36
C LEU A 252 -5.36 -16.74 -18.10
N THR A 253 -5.53 -17.81 -17.33
CA THR A 253 -4.74 -18.05 -16.11
C THR A 253 -3.26 -18.28 -16.43
N TYR A 254 -2.96 -19.05 -17.51
CA TYR A 254 -1.60 -19.28 -17.99
C TYR A 254 -0.90 -17.97 -18.39
N SER A 255 -1.60 -17.11 -19.15
CA SER A 255 -1.07 -15.79 -19.54
C SER A 255 -0.68 -14.97 -18.32
N ILE A 256 -1.55 -14.88 -17.32
CA ILE A 256 -1.31 -14.09 -16.12
C ILE A 256 -0.19 -14.68 -15.28
N TYR A 257 -0.30 -15.95 -14.88
CA TYR A 257 0.68 -16.54 -13.97
C TYR A 257 2.00 -16.85 -14.63
N SER A 258 1.98 -17.55 -15.80
CA SER A 258 3.24 -18.01 -16.43
C SER A 258 3.90 -16.95 -17.28
N MET A 259 3.14 -16.22 -18.10
CA MET A 259 3.75 -15.29 -19.06
C MET A 259 4.05 -13.92 -18.44
N GLU A 260 3.18 -13.39 -17.58
CA GLU A 260 3.35 -12.04 -17.02
C GLU A 260 4.05 -12.05 -15.66
N LEU A 261 3.71 -13.00 -14.78
CA LEU A 261 4.29 -13.07 -13.42
C LEU A 261 5.48 -14.02 -13.30
N GLY A 262 5.79 -14.82 -14.34
CA GLY A 262 6.89 -15.78 -14.33
C GLY A 262 6.67 -16.99 -13.41
N ILE A 263 5.44 -17.22 -12.94
CA ILE A 263 5.07 -18.33 -12.05
C ILE A 263 4.52 -19.48 -12.91
N LYS A 264 5.32 -20.50 -13.13
CA LYS A 264 4.99 -21.61 -14.03
C LYS A 264 3.77 -22.39 -13.55
N ILE A 265 2.72 -22.43 -14.37
CA ILE A 265 1.56 -23.32 -14.24
C ILE A 265 1.34 -24.06 -15.57
N PRO A 266 0.72 -25.26 -15.57
CA PRO A 266 0.43 -26.00 -16.80
C PRO A 266 -0.56 -25.25 -17.73
N ARG A 267 -0.63 -25.70 -18.99
CA ARG A 267 -1.50 -25.04 -19.99
C ARG A 267 -2.98 -25.40 -19.84
N SER A 268 -3.29 -26.65 -19.46
CA SER A 268 -4.69 -27.12 -19.38
C SER A 268 -5.29 -26.93 -17.97
N SER A 269 -6.61 -26.71 -17.90
CA SER A 269 -7.31 -26.52 -16.62
C SER A 269 -7.22 -27.76 -15.72
N SER A 270 -7.25 -28.96 -16.29
CA SER A 270 -7.12 -30.21 -15.52
C SER A 270 -5.74 -30.37 -14.87
N GLU A 271 -4.68 -29.99 -15.57
CA GLU A 271 -3.31 -30.01 -15.03
C GLU A 271 -3.07 -28.85 -14.05
N GLN A 272 -3.64 -27.66 -14.30
CA GLN A 272 -3.58 -26.54 -13.36
C GLN A 272 -4.20 -26.90 -12.00
N ALA A 273 -5.23 -27.73 -11.99
CA ALA A 273 -5.84 -28.21 -10.76
C ALA A 273 -4.95 -29.18 -9.93
N GLN A 274 -3.81 -29.60 -10.48
CA GLN A 274 -2.87 -30.50 -9.79
C GLN A 274 -1.67 -29.76 -9.20
N VAL A 275 -1.53 -28.46 -9.45
CA VAL A 275 -0.40 -27.67 -8.94
C VAL A 275 -0.84 -26.66 -7.88
N GLY A 276 0.10 -26.22 -7.05
CA GLY A 276 -0.17 -25.33 -5.92
C GLY A 276 -0.79 -26.04 -4.71
N THR A 277 -1.18 -25.26 -3.73
CA THR A 277 -1.78 -25.75 -2.48
C THR A 277 -3.30 -25.86 -2.64
N TYR A 278 -3.88 -26.97 -2.21
CA TYR A 278 -5.34 -27.11 -2.10
C TYR A 278 -5.90 -26.07 -1.11
N ILE A 279 -7.01 -25.45 -1.47
CA ILE A 279 -7.69 -24.45 -0.64
C ILE A 279 -9.16 -24.84 -0.50
N ASP A 280 -9.63 -24.85 0.75
CA ASP A 280 -11.07 -24.97 1.00
C ASP A 280 -11.81 -23.74 0.47
N LYS A 281 -13.08 -23.92 0.06
CA LYS A 281 -13.89 -22.83 -0.48
C LYS A 281 -14.08 -21.69 0.53
N SER A 282 -14.08 -21.98 1.81
CA SER A 282 -14.18 -21.00 2.91
C SER A 282 -12.91 -20.17 3.13
N GLU A 283 -11.74 -20.65 2.63
CA GLU A 283 -10.43 -20.04 2.80
C GLU A 283 -9.93 -19.33 1.54
N LEU A 284 -10.81 -19.11 0.57
CA LEU A 284 -10.46 -18.44 -0.71
C LEU A 284 -9.98 -17.01 -0.48
N ILE A 285 -8.87 -16.67 -1.13
CA ILE A 285 -8.36 -15.30 -1.24
C ILE A 285 -8.27 -14.88 -2.70
N PRO A 286 -8.36 -13.55 -3.02
CA PRO A 286 -8.18 -13.08 -4.37
C PRO A 286 -6.85 -13.55 -4.98
N GLY A 287 -6.92 -14.10 -6.21
CA GLY A 287 -5.81 -14.74 -6.91
C GLY A 287 -5.82 -16.26 -6.86
N ASP A 288 -6.62 -16.90 -6.03
CA ASP A 288 -6.77 -18.37 -6.07
C ASP A 288 -7.40 -18.81 -7.41
N LEU A 289 -6.95 -19.95 -7.94
CA LEU A 289 -7.54 -20.57 -9.12
C LEU A 289 -8.69 -21.48 -8.72
N LEU A 290 -9.82 -21.29 -9.36
CA LEU A 290 -11.06 -22.01 -9.12
C LEU A 290 -11.35 -22.96 -10.29
N PHE A 291 -11.66 -24.23 -10.00
CA PHE A 291 -11.85 -25.24 -11.01
C PHE A 291 -13.27 -25.81 -11.00
N PHE A 292 -13.80 -26.05 -12.19
CA PHE A 292 -15.20 -26.43 -12.40
C PHE A 292 -15.33 -27.60 -13.39
N ASN A 293 -16.33 -28.45 -13.14
CA ASN A 293 -16.75 -29.47 -14.10
C ASN A 293 -17.91 -28.95 -14.95
N THR A 294 -17.59 -28.32 -16.06
CA THR A 294 -18.59 -27.75 -16.99
C THR A 294 -18.95 -28.68 -18.14
N SER A 295 -18.19 -29.77 -18.34
CA SER A 295 -18.37 -30.75 -19.42
C SER A 295 -19.02 -32.07 -18.96
N GLY A 296 -19.18 -32.29 -17.65
CA GLY A 296 -19.63 -33.55 -17.09
C GLY A 296 -18.57 -34.65 -17.04
N ARG A 297 -17.34 -34.39 -17.53
CA ARG A 297 -16.24 -35.38 -17.65
C ARG A 297 -15.01 -35.02 -16.79
N GLY A 298 -15.20 -34.35 -15.67
CA GLY A 298 -14.11 -33.87 -14.83
C GLY A 298 -13.84 -32.39 -15.01
N ILE A 299 -12.70 -31.91 -14.49
CA ILE A 299 -12.31 -30.50 -14.54
C ILE A 299 -12.11 -30.06 -16.00
N SER A 300 -12.87 -29.06 -16.42
CA SER A 300 -12.91 -28.55 -17.79
C SER A 300 -12.93 -27.02 -17.87
N HIS A 301 -12.96 -26.34 -16.73
CA HIS A 301 -12.96 -24.89 -16.69
C HIS A 301 -12.20 -24.37 -15.47
N VAL A 302 -11.64 -23.14 -15.61
CA VAL A 302 -10.90 -22.46 -14.56
C VAL A 302 -11.17 -20.96 -14.61
N GLY A 303 -11.18 -20.33 -13.43
CA GLY A 303 -11.24 -18.89 -13.24
C GLY A 303 -10.31 -18.44 -12.12
N ILE A 304 -10.14 -17.12 -11.98
CA ILE A 304 -9.36 -16.48 -10.92
C ILE A 304 -10.34 -15.87 -9.93
N TYR A 305 -10.26 -16.25 -8.67
CA TYR A 305 -11.06 -15.64 -7.59
C TYR A 305 -10.67 -14.18 -7.39
N ILE A 306 -11.64 -13.31 -7.21
CA ILE A 306 -11.45 -11.86 -7.04
C ILE A 306 -12.08 -11.30 -5.76
N GLY A 307 -12.53 -12.20 -4.86
CA GLY A 307 -13.25 -11.81 -3.65
C GLY A 307 -14.77 -11.77 -3.82
N ASP A 308 -15.47 -11.62 -2.70
CA ASP A 308 -16.94 -11.43 -2.64
C ASP A 308 -17.74 -12.49 -3.43
N GLY A 309 -17.28 -13.74 -3.40
CA GLY A 309 -17.92 -14.84 -4.12
C GLY A 309 -17.87 -14.75 -5.64
N ASN A 310 -16.92 -13.98 -6.22
CA ASN A 310 -16.80 -13.74 -7.65
C ASN A 310 -15.46 -14.23 -8.22
N MET A 311 -15.48 -14.55 -9.52
CA MET A 311 -14.29 -14.89 -10.31
C MET A 311 -14.25 -14.13 -11.63
N ILE A 312 -13.04 -13.92 -12.15
CA ILE A 312 -12.81 -13.56 -13.55
C ILE A 312 -12.39 -14.81 -14.32
N HIS A 313 -13.05 -15.06 -15.48
CA HIS A 313 -12.77 -16.20 -16.33
C HIS A 313 -13.06 -15.89 -17.79
N ALA A 314 -12.44 -16.62 -18.73
CA ALA A 314 -12.80 -16.57 -20.12
C ALA A 314 -13.97 -17.56 -20.38
N SER A 315 -15.17 -17.03 -20.63
CA SER A 315 -16.38 -17.80 -20.83
C SER A 315 -16.56 -18.20 -22.29
N SER A 316 -16.70 -19.50 -22.56
CA SER A 316 -17.02 -20.05 -23.88
C SER A 316 -18.51 -20.05 -24.18
N SER A 317 -19.35 -19.86 -23.15
CA SER A 317 -20.84 -19.90 -23.28
C SER A 317 -21.37 -18.56 -23.78
N THR A 318 -22.53 -18.14 -23.32
CA THR A 318 -23.26 -16.95 -23.75
C THR A 318 -22.43 -15.67 -23.84
N ALA A 319 -21.49 -15.44 -22.89
CA ALA A 319 -20.66 -14.23 -22.87
C ALA A 319 -19.60 -14.20 -23.97
N LYS A 320 -19.03 -15.35 -24.35
CA LYS A 320 -17.94 -15.51 -25.34
C LYS A 320 -16.78 -14.51 -25.16
N LYS A 321 -16.49 -14.16 -23.92
CA LYS A 321 -15.46 -13.18 -23.54
C LYS A 321 -14.95 -13.41 -22.10
N VAL A 322 -13.89 -12.71 -21.73
CA VAL A 322 -13.47 -12.59 -20.34
C VAL A 322 -14.52 -11.78 -19.58
N THR A 323 -15.05 -12.35 -18.51
CA THR A 323 -16.17 -11.79 -17.75
C THR A 323 -16.08 -12.14 -16.27
N ILE A 324 -16.92 -11.48 -15.46
CA ILE A 324 -17.09 -11.81 -14.04
C ILE A 324 -18.32 -12.70 -13.89
N SER A 325 -18.20 -13.72 -13.02
CA SER A 325 -19.31 -14.58 -12.62
C SER A 325 -19.23 -14.92 -11.14
N THR A 326 -20.40 -15.10 -10.52
CA THR A 326 -20.46 -15.57 -9.12
C THR A 326 -20.19 -17.09 -9.05
N ILE A 327 -19.58 -17.50 -7.92
CA ILE A 327 -19.36 -18.91 -7.56
C ILE A 327 -20.23 -19.36 -6.38
N GLU A 328 -21.05 -18.46 -5.84
CA GLU A 328 -21.90 -18.75 -4.68
C GLU A 328 -23.16 -19.53 -5.09
N SER A 329 -23.66 -19.27 -6.28
CA SER A 329 -24.91 -19.84 -6.77
C SER A 329 -24.90 -20.04 -8.28
N GLY A 330 -26.02 -20.60 -8.82
CA GLY A 330 -26.23 -20.73 -10.24
C GLY A 330 -25.28 -21.71 -10.94
N TYR A 331 -24.92 -21.41 -12.17
CA TYR A 331 -24.19 -22.35 -13.04
C TYR A 331 -22.83 -22.78 -12.47
N TYR A 332 -22.02 -21.84 -12.01
CA TYR A 332 -20.68 -22.14 -11.49
C TYR A 332 -20.70 -22.63 -10.04
N GLY A 333 -21.63 -22.14 -9.20
CA GLY A 333 -21.79 -22.66 -7.83
C GLY A 333 -22.07 -24.17 -7.79
N GLN A 334 -22.93 -24.68 -8.71
CA GLN A 334 -23.27 -26.10 -8.82
C GLN A 334 -22.15 -26.95 -9.45
N ARG A 335 -21.18 -26.36 -10.13
CA ARG A 335 -20.12 -27.04 -10.89
C ARG A 335 -18.73 -26.86 -10.29
N TYR A 336 -18.63 -26.18 -9.17
CA TYR A 336 -17.38 -26.04 -8.43
C TYR A 336 -16.83 -27.39 -8.00
N VAL A 337 -15.53 -27.63 -8.19
CA VAL A 337 -14.83 -28.86 -7.83
C VAL A 337 -13.78 -28.60 -6.76
N THR A 338 -12.88 -27.65 -6.99
CA THR A 338 -11.73 -27.40 -6.10
C THR A 338 -11.12 -26.03 -6.37
N ALA A 339 -10.23 -25.61 -5.45
CA ALA A 339 -9.39 -24.45 -5.65
C ALA A 339 -7.91 -24.75 -5.39
N ARG A 340 -7.05 -23.93 -5.99
CA ARG A 340 -5.59 -24.00 -5.82
C ARG A 340 -5.01 -22.61 -5.59
N ARG A 341 -4.16 -22.50 -4.58
CA ARG A 341 -3.32 -21.31 -4.34
C ARG A 341 -1.96 -21.53 -4.97
N ILE A 342 -1.61 -20.66 -5.88
CA ILE A 342 -0.36 -20.72 -6.64
C ILE A 342 0.74 -19.88 -5.95
N VAL A 343 0.35 -18.84 -5.21
CA VAL A 343 1.25 -17.92 -4.50
C VAL A 343 1.08 -18.15 -2.99
N ASN A 344 2.07 -18.76 -2.37
CA ASN A 344 2.09 -19.06 -0.92
C ASN A 344 2.83 -17.99 -0.12
#